data_fcd8f4c6428a36407645ed124a613f10
#
_entry.id   fcd8f4c6428a36407645ed124a613f10
#
_cell.length_a   1.000
_cell.length_b   1.000
_cell.length_c   1.000
_cell.angle_alpha   90.00
_cell.angle_beta   90.00
_cell.angle_gamma   90.00
#
_symmetry.space_group_name_H-M   'P 1'
#
loop_
_entity.id
_entity.type
_entity.pdbx_description
1 polymer ?
#
loop_
_entity_poly.entity_id
_entity_poly.type
_entity_poly.pdbx_seq_one_letter_code
_entity_poly.pdbx_strand_id
1 'polypeptide(L)'
;PVADQYERITFELHLTHPEGQPPATLIAPGQPLLHAVIEATIEDLGSALRHGTVLVDRRSQQAEVPALMYTVEQRITNSTPGTDTISHHFDYPILEPDGTVTVSAAPPYLDYDAPQPGEAAAITSILNDEWVKGNHEKTVRANSYRSGMQPRMEEIRARLEIEVARTCKQVRERLLAEINHWDREYNRLEDLERAGTIGRVRAETAHAKARQLEKRLERRLHELALHTKLVAVPGVIRSAALIVPSRLIAAESGQEAQAGTRATEEVERRAVEAVLVAERAIGRNPVDRPRNNPGYDIRSTDDEGRIHYIE
;
A
#
# COMPACT_ATOMS: atom_id res chain seq x y z
N PRO A 1 9.05 17.58 -12.15
CA PRO A 1 8.23 17.87 -13.31
C PRO A 1 8.03 16.60 -14.14
N VAL A 2 6.88 16.45 -14.78
CA VAL A 2 6.61 15.40 -15.77
C VAL A 2 7.34 15.77 -17.04
N ALA A 3 8.01 14.79 -17.69
CA ALA A 3 8.64 15.03 -18.99
C ALA A 3 7.58 15.04 -20.11
N ASP A 4 7.85 15.76 -21.18
CA ASP A 4 6.92 15.85 -22.32
C ASP A 4 6.81 14.53 -23.08
N GLN A 5 7.83 13.67 -23.00
CA GLN A 5 7.85 12.36 -23.65
C GLN A 5 8.67 11.36 -22.84
N TYR A 6 8.19 10.13 -22.78
CA TYR A 6 8.89 8.96 -22.23
C TYR A 6 9.05 7.93 -23.35
N GLU A 7 10.28 7.72 -23.81
CA GLU A 7 10.57 6.76 -24.89
C GLU A 7 10.29 5.31 -24.46
N ARG A 8 10.68 4.98 -23.21
CA ARG A 8 10.46 3.66 -22.61
C ARG A 8 10.16 3.82 -21.14
N ILE A 9 9.20 3.04 -20.67
CA ILE A 9 8.88 2.93 -19.25
C ILE A 9 8.94 1.46 -18.81
N THR A 10 9.21 1.23 -17.52
CA THR A 10 9.17 -0.08 -16.89
C THR A 10 8.65 0.04 -15.46
N PHE A 11 8.02 -1.02 -14.96
CA PHE A 11 7.63 -1.15 -13.56
C PHE A 11 8.63 -2.01 -12.77
N GLU A 12 9.64 -2.57 -13.43
CA GLU A 12 10.62 -3.48 -12.84
C GLU A 12 12.01 -2.88 -12.86
N LEU A 13 12.67 -2.84 -11.69
CA LEU A 13 13.97 -2.20 -11.53
C LEU A 13 15.05 -2.81 -12.45
N HIS A 14 15.05 -4.14 -12.60
CA HIS A 14 16.05 -4.83 -13.42
C HIS A 14 15.93 -4.54 -14.92
N LEU A 15 14.77 -4.06 -15.38
CA LEU A 15 14.53 -3.69 -16.78
C LEU A 15 14.85 -2.23 -17.10
N THR A 16 15.37 -1.46 -16.15
CA THR A 16 15.76 -0.06 -16.39
C THR A 16 16.94 0.09 -17.35
N HIS A 17 17.86 -0.87 -17.35
CA HIS A 17 19.06 -0.87 -18.18
C HIS A 17 19.26 -2.24 -18.84
N PRO A 18 18.39 -2.65 -19.78
CA PRO A 18 18.53 -3.94 -20.47
C PRO A 18 19.69 -3.86 -21.47
N GLU A 19 20.43 -4.97 -21.61
CA GLU A 19 21.53 -5.06 -22.56
C GLU A 19 21.05 -4.84 -24.01
N GLY A 20 21.77 -4.00 -24.76
CA GLY A 20 21.51 -3.73 -26.18
C GLY A 20 20.24 -2.92 -26.47
N GLN A 21 19.61 -2.31 -25.46
CA GLN A 21 18.43 -1.48 -25.62
C GLN A 21 18.59 -0.14 -24.90
N PRO A 22 17.86 0.92 -25.32
CA PRO A 22 17.86 2.20 -24.59
C PRO A 22 17.35 2.03 -23.15
N PRO A 23 17.84 2.85 -22.19
CA PRO A 23 17.38 2.82 -20.82
C PRO A 23 15.88 3.10 -20.72
N ALA A 24 15.21 2.45 -19.78
CA ALA A 24 13.80 2.69 -19.49
C ALA A 24 13.62 3.48 -18.18
N THR A 25 12.66 4.39 -18.17
CA THR A 25 12.29 5.12 -16.95
C THR A 25 11.49 4.19 -16.03
N LEU A 26 11.97 4.00 -14.79
CA LEU A 26 11.23 3.24 -13.78
C LEU A 26 10.00 4.03 -13.33
N ILE A 27 8.84 3.42 -13.44
CA ILE A 27 7.58 3.95 -12.91
C ILE A 27 7.33 3.26 -11.55
N ALA A 28 7.56 4.00 -10.49
CA ALA A 28 7.43 3.55 -9.11
C ALA A 28 6.70 4.62 -8.27
N PRO A 29 6.20 4.29 -7.07
CA PRO A 29 5.62 5.28 -6.16
C PRO A 29 6.56 6.48 -5.95
N GLY A 30 6.02 7.70 -6.12
CA GLY A 30 6.77 8.95 -6.08
C GLY A 30 7.29 9.45 -7.44
N GLN A 31 7.15 8.67 -8.51
CA GLN A 31 7.51 9.11 -9.85
C GLN A 31 6.44 10.07 -10.41
N PRO A 32 6.85 11.26 -10.95
CA PRO A 32 5.92 12.31 -11.37
C PRO A 32 4.88 11.87 -12.43
N LEU A 33 5.24 11.02 -13.38
CA LEU A 33 4.31 10.51 -14.38
C LEU A 33 3.21 9.66 -13.73
N LEU A 34 3.58 8.76 -12.80
CA LEU A 34 2.59 7.95 -12.09
C LEU A 34 1.61 8.83 -11.31
N HIS A 35 2.11 9.87 -10.66
CA HIS A 35 1.27 10.82 -9.94
C HIS A 35 0.31 11.56 -10.86
N ALA A 36 0.80 12.06 -11.99
CA ALA A 36 -0.03 12.74 -12.98
C ALA A 36 -1.12 11.84 -13.59
N VAL A 37 -0.79 10.57 -13.88
CA VAL A 37 -1.77 9.60 -14.38
C VAL A 37 -2.85 9.30 -13.32
N ILE A 38 -2.45 9.14 -12.05
CA ILE A 38 -3.41 8.94 -10.95
C ILE A 38 -4.33 10.15 -10.82
N GLU A 39 -3.79 11.37 -10.81
CA GLU A 39 -4.58 12.61 -10.71
C GLU A 39 -5.56 12.75 -11.87
N ALA A 40 -5.11 12.57 -13.12
CA ALA A 40 -5.97 12.61 -14.29
C ALA A 40 -7.08 11.54 -14.23
N THR A 41 -6.75 10.32 -13.81
CA THR A 41 -7.73 9.24 -13.65
C THR A 41 -8.78 9.58 -12.58
N ILE A 42 -8.37 10.16 -11.46
CA ILE A 42 -9.29 10.58 -10.38
C ILE A 42 -10.17 11.74 -10.88
N GLU A 43 -9.62 12.67 -11.63
CA GLU A 43 -10.38 13.80 -12.19
C GLU A 43 -11.45 13.31 -13.17
N ASP A 44 -11.10 12.43 -14.09
CA ASP A 44 -12.00 11.89 -15.10
C ASP A 44 -13.08 10.96 -14.50
N LEU A 45 -12.70 10.07 -13.59
CA LEU A 45 -13.56 9.02 -13.06
C LEU A 45 -14.15 9.33 -11.67
N GLY A 46 -13.75 10.42 -11.04
CA GLY A 46 -14.17 10.75 -9.69
C GLY A 46 -15.68 10.92 -9.49
N SER A 47 -16.40 11.33 -10.53
CA SER A 47 -17.87 11.38 -10.51
C SER A 47 -18.48 9.99 -10.52
N ALA A 48 -17.97 9.07 -11.33
CA ALA A 48 -18.43 7.69 -11.41
C ALA A 48 -18.21 6.94 -10.09
N LEU A 49 -17.04 7.14 -9.45
CA LEU A 49 -16.74 6.54 -8.15
C LEU A 49 -17.74 6.93 -7.05
N ARG A 50 -18.28 8.15 -7.10
CA ARG A 50 -19.27 8.64 -6.12
C ARG A 50 -20.66 8.01 -6.29
N HIS A 51 -21.00 7.55 -7.48
CA HIS A 51 -22.29 6.87 -7.71
C HIS A 51 -22.31 5.44 -7.16
N GLY A 52 -21.14 4.87 -6.89
CA GLY A 52 -21.01 3.48 -6.48
C GLY A 52 -21.24 2.51 -7.63
N THR A 53 -21.19 1.24 -7.31
CA THR A 53 -21.41 0.15 -8.29
C THR A 53 -22.00 -1.08 -7.61
N VAL A 54 -22.39 -2.06 -8.41
CA VAL A 54 -22.75 -3.40 -7.96
C VAL A 54 -21.76 -4.38 -8.56
N LEU A 55 -21.30 -5.31 -7.72
CA LEU A 55 -20.41 -6.39 -8.10
C LEU A 55 -21.05 -7.72 -7.68
N VAL A 56 -20.77 -8.79 -8.43
CA VAL A 56 -21.31 -10.13 -8.16
C VAL A 56 -20.15 -11.03 -7.75
N ASP A 57 -20.27 -11.62 -6.56
CA ASP A 57 -19.37 -12.66 -6.11
C ASP A 57 -19.80 -14.01 -6.68
N ARG A 58 -19.04 -14.49 -7.68
CA ARG A 58 -19.27 -15.79 -8.33
C ARG A 58 -18.32 -16.87 -7.83
N ARG A 59 -17.30 -16.48 -7.05
CA ARG A 59 -16.24 -17.40 -6.61
C ARG A 59 -16.50 -17.97 -5.23
N SER A 60 -17.04 -17.16 -4.31
CA SER A 60 -17.31 -17.62 -2.96
C SER A 60 -18.57 -18.50 -2.92
N GLN A 61 -18.38 -19.77 -2.60
CA GLN A 61 -19.48 -20.69 -2.33
C GLN A 61 -20.04 -20.52 -0.92
N GLN A 62 -19.39 -19.77 -0.06
CA GLN A 62 -19.74 -19.57 1.35
C GLN A 62 -20.45 -18.24 1.62
N ALA A 63 -20.38 -17.28 0.71
CA ALA A 63 -21.07 -16.02 0.85
C ALA A 63 -22.58 -16.20 0.70
N GLU A 64 -23.31 -16.00 1.79
CA GLU A 64 -24.78 -16.17 1.86
C GLU A 64 -25.52 -14.85 1.98
N VAL A 65 -24.82 -13.76 2.32
CA VAL A 65 -25.42 -12.45 2.53
C VAL A 65 -24.74 -11.40 1.63
N PRO A 66 -25.51 -10.40 1.16
CA PRO A 66 -24.91 -9.29 0.42
C PRO A 66 -24.07 -8.43 1.37
N ALA A 67 -23.06 -7.72 0.84
CA ALA A 67 -22.19 -6.87 1.64
C ALA A 67 -21.96 -5.51 0.95
N LEU A 68 -21.71 -4.48 1.74
CA LEU A 68 -21.25 -3.17 1.23
C LEU A 68 -19.74 -3.05 1.40
N MET A 69 -19.04 -3.01 0.30
CA MET A 69 -17.61 -2.72 0.28
C MET A 69 -17.38 -1.21 0.08
N TYR A 70 -16.53 -0.64 0.90
CA TYR A 70 -16.10 0.75 0.77
C TYR A 70 -14.63 0.83 0.40
N THR A 71 -14.24 1.85 -0.35
CA THR A 71 -12.84 2.21 -0.55
C THR A 71 -12.52 3.42 0.32
N VAL A 72 -11.67 3.24 1.31
CA VAL A 72 -11.28 4.31 2.23
C VAL A 72 -9.83 4.69 1.99
N GLU A 73 -9.62 5.91 1.53
CA GLU A 73 -8.28 6.50 1.39
C GLU A 73 -7.74 6.92 2.76
N GLN A 74 -6.55 6.46 3.10
CA GLN A 74 -5.88 6.73 4.35
C GLN A 74 -4.53 7.39 4.11
N ARG A 75 -4.21 8.41 4.90
CA ARG A 75 -2.90 9.09 4.84
C ARG A 75 -2.31 9.28 6.22
N ILE A 76 -1.01 9.04 6.33
CA ILE A 76 -0.21 9.29 7.53
C ILE A 76 0.82 10.35 7.19
N THR A 77 0.86 11.41 7.97
CA THR A 77 1.85 12.49 7.88
C THR A 77 2.68 12.53 9.16
N ASN A 78 3.71 13.35 9.19
CA ASN A 78 4.39 13.70 10.43
C ASN A 78 4.17 15.17 10.77
N SER A 79 4.66 15.58 11.95
CA SER A 79 4.52 16.96 12.44
C SER A 79 5.59 17.92 11.88
N THR A 80 6.35 17.52 10.88
CA THR A 80 7.37 18.38 10.26
C THR A 80 6.71 19.31 9.25
N PRO A 81 6.86 20.65 9.35
CA PRO A 81 6.30 21.57 8.37
C PRO A 81 6.83 21.31 6.96
N GLY A 82 5.92 21.26 5.97
CA GLY A 82 6.27 21.05 4.57
C GLY A 82 6.69 19.61 4.23
N THR A 83 6.42 18.67 5.12
CA THR A 83 6.74 17.26 4.87
C THR A 83 5.59 16.57 4.14
N ASP A 84 5.97 15.77 3.16
CA ASP A 84 5.09 14.96 2.38
C ASP A 84 4.43 13.83 3.20
N THR A 85 3.38 13.27 2.63
CA THR A 85 2.70 12.09 3.17
C THR A 85 3.69 10.94 3.35
N ILE A 86 3.83 10.44 4.59
CA ILE A 86 4.71 9.29 4.90
C ILE A 86 4.13 7.99 4.37
N SER A 87 2.81 7.85 4.46
CA SER A 87 2.09 6.68 3.95
C SER A 87 0.76 7.12 3.35
N HIS A 88 0.46 6.60 2.18
CA HIS A 88 -0.79 6.76 1.48
C HIS A 88 -1.25 5.38 1.01
N HIS A 89 -2.43 4.95 1.42
CA HIS A 89 -2.94 3.62 1.11
C HIS A 89 -4.47 3.64 1.11
N PHE A 90 -5.05 2.55 0.61
CA PHE A 90 -6.47 2.29 0.63
C PHE A 90 -6.75 1.09 1.54
N ASP A 91 -7.82 1.21 2.33
CA ASP A 91 -8.45 0.11 3.02
C ASP A 91 -9.79 -0.21 2.35
N TYR A 92 -10.18 -1.46 2.41
CA TYR A 92 -11.43 -1.96 1.84
C TYR A 92 -12.29 -2.59 2.95
N PRO A 93 -12.96 -1.76 3.78
CA PRO A 93 -13.93 -2.27 4.75
C PRO A 93 -15.16 -2.84 4.02
N ILE A 94 -15.52 -4.06 4.41
CA ILE A 94 -16.70 -4.79 3.95
C ILE A 94 -17.66 -4.86 5.13
N LEU A 95 -18.84 -4.29 4.95
CA LEU A 95 -19.91 -4.24 5.93
C LEU A 95 -20.99 -5.23 5.56
N GLU A 96 -21.34 -6.13 6.46
CA GLU A 96 -22.45 -7.07 6.33
C GLU A 96 -23.75 -6.51 6.95
N PRO A 97 -24.93 -7.06 6.61
CA PRO A 97 -26.22 -6.57 7.12
C PRO A 97 -26.36 -6.61 8.65
N ASP A 98 -25.67 -7.50 9.33
CA ASP A 98 -25.63 -7.59 10.80
C ASP A 98 -24.80 -6.51 11.48
N GLY A 99 -24.12 -5.66 10.69
CA GLY A 99 -23.24 -4.61 11.16
C GLY A 99 -21.77 -5.03 11.36
N THR A 100 -21.43 -6.27 11.07
CA THR A 100 -20.06 -6.77 11.09
C THR A 100 -19.23 -6.06 10.01
N VAL A 101 -18.03 -5.61 10.37
CA VAL A 101 -17.11 -4.95 9.44
C VAL A 101 -15.77 -5.67 9.43
N THR A 102 -15.41 -6.21 8.28
CA THR A 102 -14.08 -6.77 8.00
C THR A 102 -13.30 -5.78 7.15
N VAL A 103 -12.02 -5.56 7.46
CA VAL A 103 -11.16 -4.61 6.71
C VAL A 103 -10.06 -5.38 6.00
N SER A 104 -10.03 -5.26 4.66
CA SER A 104 -8.97 -5.81 3.82
C SER A 104 -8.00 -4.70 3.40
N ALA A 105 -6.69 -5.02 3.37
CA ALA A 105 -5.66 -4.17 2.81
C ALA A 105 -5.39 -4.45 1.32
N ALA A 106 -5.85 -5.60 0.81
CA ALA A 106 -5.80 -5.95 -0.59
C ALA A 106 -7.13 -5.60 -1.28
N PRO A 107 -7.14 -5.24 -2.57
CA PRO A 107 -8.34 -4.84 -3.30
C PRO A 107 -9.24 -6.05 -3.64
N PRO A 108 -10.29 -6.35 -2.86
CA PRO A 108 -11.11 -7.55 -3.06
C PRO A 108 -12.00 -7.47 -4.30
N TYR A 109 -12.22 -6.27 -4.85
CA TYR A 109 -13.03 -6.08 -6.06
C TYR A 109 -12.46 -6.77 -7.31
N LEU A 110 -11.19 -7.15 -7.30
CA LEU A 110 -10.55 -7.91 -8.39
C LEU A 110 -11.08 -9.36 -8.48
N ASP A 111 -11.72 -9.85 -7.42
CA ASP A 111 -12.30 -11.19 -7.37
C ASP A 111 -13.77 -11.23 -7.77
N TYR A 112 -14.40 -10.09 -8.03
CA TYR A 112 -15.80 -9.95 -8.34
C TYR A 112 -16.05 -9.61 -9.81
N ASP A 113 -17.21 -10.00 -10.33
CA ASP A 113 -17.62 -9.76 -11.69
C ASP A 113 -18.65 -8.63 -11.80
N ALA A 114 -18.79 -8.05 -12.99
CA ALA A 114 -19.90 -7.16 -13.28
C ALA A 114 -21.23 -7.94 -13.37
N PRO A 115 -22.37 -7.33 -12.95
CA PRO A 115 -23.68 -7.92 -13.13
C PRO A 115 -24.01 -8.21 -14.59
N GLN A 116 -24.72 -9.31 -14.84
CA GLN A 116 -25.26 -9.64 -16.17
C GLN A 116 -26.67 -9.03 -16.35
N PRO A 117 -27.09 -8.73 -17.59
CA PRO A 117 -28.40 -8.09 -17.84
C PRO A 117 -29.60 -8.84 -17.22
N GLY A 118 -29.56 -10.17 -17.17
CA GLY A 118 -30.61 -10.99 -16.55
C GLY A 118 -30.70 -10.95 -15.04
N GLU A 119 -29.70 -10.38 -14.36
CA GLU A 119 -29.60 -10.31 -12.90
C GLU A 119 -30.18 -9.01 -12.30
N ALA A 120 -30.57 -8.08 -13.15
CA ALA A 120 -30.96 -6.73 -12.75
C ALA A 120 -32.18 -6.71 -11.79
N ALA A 121 -33.14 -7.61 -11.95
CA ALA A 121 -34.33 -7.65 -11.09
C ALA A 121 -33.97 -8.05 -9.65
N ALA A 122 -33.18 -9.12 -9.48
CA ALA A 122 -32.73 -9.59 -8.18
C ALA A 122 -31.84 -8.55 -7.47
N ILE A 123 -30.90 -7.93 -8.22
CA ILE A 123 -30.05 -6.87 -7.70
C ILE A 123 -30.87 -5.65 -7.25
N THR A 124 -31.91 -5.28 -8.01
CA THR A 124 -32.76 -4.12 -7.67
C THR A 124 -33.51 -4.37 -6.36
N SER A 125 -33.96 -5.61 -6.10
CA SER A 125 -34.57 -5.98 -4.83
C SER A 125 -33.62 -5.69 -3.67
N ILE A 126 -32.39 -6.21 -3.73
CA ILE A 126 -31.39 -6.04 -2.68
C ILE A 126 -30.96 -4.57 -2.52
N LEU A 127 -30.82 -3.81 -3.62
CA LEU A 127 -30.52 -2.37 -3.58
C LEU A 127 -31.58 -1.56 -2.84
N ASN A 128 -32.82 -2.07 -2.78
CA ASN A 128 -33.94 -1.41 -2.10
C ASN A 128 -33.98 -1.67 -0.59
N ASP A 129 -33.19 -2.57 -0.08
CA ASP A 129 -33.11 -2.86 1.35
C ASP A 129 -32.74 -1.62 2.16
N GLU A 130 -33.35 -1.45 3.32
CA GLU A 130 -33.12 -0.29 4.18
C GLU A 130 -31.66 -0.19 4.66
N TRP A 131 -31.01 -1.34 4.93
CA TRP A 131 -29.64 -1.36 5.38
C TRP A 131 -28.67 -0.88 4.28
N VAL A 132 -28.91 -1.19 3.00
CA VAL A 132 -28.09 -0.72 1.87
C VAL A 132 -28.17 0.80 1.74
N LYS A 133 -29.35 1.38 1.98
CA LYS A 133 -29.58 2.84 1.92
C LYS A 133 -29.14 3.57 3.18
N GLY A 134 -28.75 2.84 4.23
CA GLY A 134 -28.34 3.40 5.51
C GLY A 134 -27.03 4.21 5.42
N ASN A 135 -26.86 5.12 6.38
CA ASN A 135 -25.58 5.85 6.49
C ASN A 135 -24.61 5.08 7.38
N HIS A 136 -23.66 4.42 6.77
CA HIS A 136 -22.66 3.58 7.43
C HIS A 136 -21.28 4.25 7.57
N GLU A 137 -21.11 5.50 7.08
CA GLU A 137 -19.82 6.17 7.03
C GLU A 137 -19.08 6.17 8.36
N LYS A 138 -19.78 6.48 9.45
CA LYS A 138 -19.16 6.54 10.79
C LYS A 138 -18.61 5.18 11.21
N THR A 139 -19.38 4.12 11.02
CA THR A 139 -19.01 2.75 11.37
C THR A 139 -17.83 2.28 10.52
N VAL A 140 -17.90 2.51 9.22
CA VAL A 140 -16.86 2.16 8.25
C VAL A 140 -15.54 2.86 8.56
N ARG A 141 -15.56 4.19 8.76
CA ARG A 141 -14.36 4.96 9.11
C ARG A 141 -13.75 4.53 10.44
N ALA A 142 -14.59 4.25 11.45
CA ALA A 142 -14.09 3.82 12.76
C ALA A 142 -13.40 2.46 12.70
N ASN A 143 -13.95 1.51 11.94
CA ASN A 143 -13.34 0.19 11.76
C ASN A 143 -12.09 0.25 10.89
N SER A 144 -12.11 1.00 9.77
CA SER A 144 -10.94 1.23 8.93
C SER A 144 -9.79 1.88 9.73
N TYR A 145 -10.08 2.87 10.58
CA TYR A 145 -9.08 3.44 11.48
C TYR A 145 -8.50 2.41 12.44
N ARG A 146 -9.35 1.64 13.13
CA ARG A 146 -8.92 0.70 14.17
C ARG A 146 -8.16 -0.50 13.59
N SER A 147 -8.64 -1.08 12.50
CA SER A 147 -8.11 -2.31 11.93
C SER A 147 -7.08 -2.09 10.82
N GLY A 148 -7.12 -0.94 10.12
CA GLY A 148 -6.21 -0.60 9.03
C GLY A 148 -5.15 0.43 9.46
N MET A 149 -5.58 1.64 9.80
CA MET A 149 -4.70 2.78 10.06
C MET A 149 -3.83 2.60 11.31
N GLN A 150 -4.43 2.20 12.44
CA GLN A 150 -3.72 2.14 13.72
C GLN A 150 -2.56 1.13 13.71
N PRO A 151 -2.73 -0.12 13.26
CA PRO A 151 -1.61 -1.07 13.15
C PRO A 151 -0.50 -0.57 12.21
N ARG A 152 -0.88 0.06 11.10
CA ARG A 152 0.10 0.63 10.15
C ARG A 152 0.87 1.79 10.75
N MET A 153 0.22 2.66 11.53
CA MET A 153 0.91 3.73 12.25
C MET A 153 1.93 3.18 13.26
N GLU A 154 1.60 2.11 13.96
CA GLU A 154 2.50 1.46 14.93
C GLU A 154 3.72 0.85 14.21
N GLU A 155 3.52 0.17 13.08
CA GLU A 155 4.60 -0.36 12.25
C GLU A 155 5.54 0.75 11.73
N ILE A 156 4.97 1.81 11.16
CA ILE A 156 5.74 2.94 10.65
C ILE A 156 6.49 3.64 11.78
N ARG A 157 5.86 3.83 12.94
CA ARG A 157 6.49 4.43 14.13
C ARG A 157 7.70 3.63 14.56
N ALA A 158 7.56 2.31 14.74
CA ALA A 158 8.64 1.43 15.16
C ALA A 158 9.85 1.51 14.21
N ARG A 159 9.60 1.53 12.89
CA ARG A 159 10.64 1.68 11.87
C ARG A 159 11.33 3.05 11.96
N LEU A 160 10.55 4.13 12.05
CA LEU A 160 11.08 5.49 12.12
C LEU A 160 11.87 5.75 13.39
N GLU A 161 11.47 5.20 14.53
CA GLU A 161 12.19 5.33 15.80
C GLU A 161 13.61 4.74 15.70
N ILE A 162 13.76 3.58 15.07
CA ILE A 162 15.08 2.96 14.83
C ILE A 162 15.93 3.85 13.90
N GLU A 163 15.36 4.32 12.81
CA GLU A 163 16.05 5.14 11.82
C GLU A 163 16.47 6.50 12.42
N VAL A 164 15.56 7.16 13.12
CA VAL A 164 15.82 8.44 13.78
C VAL A 164 16.86 8.29 14.89
N ALA A 165 16.78 7.25 15.71
CA ALA A 165 17.77 6.98 16.75
C ALA A 165 19.18 6.83 16.15
N ARG A 166 19.32 6.06 15.07
CA ARG A 166 20.59 5.90 14.33
C ARG A 166 21.10 7.23 13.78
N THR A 167 20.21 8.00 13.14
CA THR A 167 20.54 9.29 12.56
C THR A 167 20.94 10.31 13.64
N CYS A 168 20.20 10.37 14.75
CA CYS A 168 20.52 11.23 15.90
C CYS A 168 21.91 10.93 16.47
N LYS A 169 22.26 9.64 16.58
CA LYS A 169 23.59 9.22 17.04
C LYS A 169 24.68 9.76 16.10
N GLN A 170 24.54 9.53 14.80
CA GLN A 170 25.52 9.99 13.80
C GLN A 170 25.66 11.52 13.75
N VAL A 171 24.53 12.25 13.78
CA VAL A 171 24.52 13.72 13.79
C VAL A 171 25.20 14.24 15.06
N ARG A 172 24.90 13.64 16.21
CA ARG A 172 25.49 14.03 17.49
C ARG A 172 26.98 13.78 17.51
N GLU A 173 27.44 12.60 17.13
CA GLU A 173 28.87 12.26 17.08
C GLU A 173 29.64 13.21 16.19
N ARG A 174 29.15 13.48 14.98
CA ARG A 174 29.80 14.37 14.03
C ARG A 174 29.88 15.82 14.53
N LEU A 175 28.73 16.39 14.95
CA LEU A 175 28.69 17.80 15.35
C LEU A 175 29.40 18.04 16.67
N LEU A 176 29.37 17.09 17.62
CA LEU A 176 30.16 17.22 18.85
C LEU A 176 31.66 17.14 18.56
N ALA A 177 32.12 16.34 17.61
CA ALA A 177 33.53 16.34 17.22
C ALA A 177 33.94 17.68 16.63
N GLU A 178 33.07 18.30 15.80
CA GLU A 178 33.34 19.66 15.24
C GLU A 178 33.30 20.75 16.33
N ILE A 179 32.35 20.71 17.25
CA ILE A 179 32.25 21.64 18.39
C ILE A 179 33.54 21.54 19.24
N ASN A 180 33.89 20.33 19.68
CA ASN A 180 35.09 20.08 20.47
C ASN A 180 36.40 20.54 19.76
N HIS A 181 36.44 20.49 18.43
CA HIS A 181 37.54 21.03 17.65
C HIS A 181 37.61 22.56 17.79
N TRP A 182 36.52 23.25 17.60
CA TRP A 182 36.46 24.71 17.68
C TRP A 182 36.64 25.24 19.10
N ASP A 183 36.20 24.53 20.12
CA ASP A 183 36.43 24.87 21.53
C ASP A 183 37.92 24.75 21.88
N ARG A 184 38.58 23.69 21.43
CA ARG A 184 40.05 23.56 21.60
C ARG A 184 40.81 24.65 20.86
N GLU A 185 40.37 25.00 19.65
CA GLU A 185 40.99 26.07 18.89
C GLU A 185 40.73 27.44 19.55
N TYR A 186 39.56 27.68 20.11
CA TYR A 186 39.26 28.85 20.91
C TYR A 186 40.22 28.98 22.10
N ASN A 187 40.37 27.95 22.90
CA ASN A 187 41.28 27.95 24.08
C ASN A 187 42.73 28.21 23.65
N ARG A 188 43.18 27.56 22.57
CA ARG A 188 44.53 27.77 22.03
C ARG A 188 44.74 29.21 21.57
N LEU A 189 43.79 29.80 20.88
CA LEU A 189 43.86 31.17 20.40
C LEU A 189 43.76 32.18 21.53
N GLU A 190 42.96 31.94 22.56
CA GLU A 190 42.87 32.76 23.76
C GLU A 190 44.18 32.80 24.54
N ASP A 191 44.88 31.68 24.66
CA ASP A 191 46.22 31.62 25.28
C ASP A 191 47.26 32.45 24.49
N LEU A 192 47.20 32.40 23.15
CA LEU A 192 48.10 33.21 22.30
C LEU A 192 47.77 34.70 22.34
N GLU A 193 46.49 35.07 22.50
CA GLU A 193 46.07 36.44 22.72
C GLU A 193 46.58 37.00 24.07
N ARG A 194 46.45 36.20 25.15
CA ARG A 194 47.00 36.56 26.46
C ARG A 194 48.54 36.71 26.42
N ALA A 195 49.21 35.94 25.59
CA ALA A 195 50.63 36.04 25.34
C ALA A 195 51.03 37.22 24.42
N GLY A 196 50.05 37.99 23.90
CA GLY A 196 50.30 39.12 23.00
C GLY A 196 50.73 38.79 21.59
N THR A 197 50.62 37.48 21.20
CA THR A 197 51.09 36.95 19.92
C THR A 197 50.12 37.17 18.76
N ILE A 198 48.83 37.26 19.05
CA ILE A 198 47.75 37.42 18.05
C ILE A 198 46.66 38.39 18.53
N GLY A 199 45.87 38.96 17.61
CA GLY A 199 44.75 39.83 17.94
C GLY A 199 43.47 39.06 18.33
N ARG A 200 42.66 39.68 19.17
CA ARG A 200 41.43 39.18 19.82
C ARG A 200 40.38 38.60 18.86
N VAL A 201 40.29 39.10 17.63
CA VAL A 201 39.23 38.74 16.66
C VAL A 201 39.28 37.24 16.28
N ARG A 202 40.41 36.58 16.37
CA ARG A 202 40.54 35.16 15.97
C ARG A 202 39.92 34.20 16.99
N ALA A 203 40.10 34.44 18.30
CA ALA A 203 39.50 33.63 19.34
C ALA A 203 37.96 33.82 19.36
N GLU A 204 37.47 35.06 19.25
CA GLU A 204 36.03 35.32 19.16
C GLU A 204 35.39 34.63 17.95
N THR A 205 36.07 34.55 16.81
CA THR A 205 35.59 33.85 15.60
C THR A 205 35.46 32.35 15.84
N ALA A 206 36.45 31.72 16.52
CA ALA A 206 36.39 30.29 16.85
C ALA A 206 35.23 29.97 17.80
N HIS A 207 35.04 30.81 18.84
CA HIS A 207 33.93 30.69 19.77
C HIS A 207 32.57 30.87 19.10
N ALA A 208 32.43 31.87 18.22
CA ALA A 208 31.18 32.06 17.46
C ALA A 208 30.86 30.85 16.59
N LYS A 209 31.86 30.17 16.03
CA LYS A 209 31.68 28.97 15.23
C LYS A 209 31.25 27.77 16.05
N ALA A 210 31.83 27.56 17.25
CA ALA A 210 31.36 26.52 18.19
C ALA A 210 29.89 26.72 18.54
N ARG A 211 29.51 27.93 18.95
CA ARG A 211 28.09 28.26 19.26
C ARG A 211 27.14 28.09 18.08
N GLN A 212 27.58 28.38 16.87
CA GLN A 212 26.77 28.15 15.67
C GLN A 212 26.51 26.66 15.44
N LEU A 213 27.51 25.82 15.68
CA LEU A 213 27.41 24.36 15.56
C LEU A 213 26.51 23.77 16.66
N GLU A 214 26.59 24.27 17.90
CA GLU A 214 25.69 23.91 18.99
C GLU A 214 24.22 24.15 18.62
N LYS A 215 23.89 25.39 18.18
CA LYS A 215 22.54 25.73 17.71
C LYS A 215 22.09 24.87 16.53
N ARG A 216 23.00 24.50 15.64
CA ARG A 216 22.72 23.58 14.52
C ARG A 216 22.41 22.18 15.03
N LEU A 217 23.15 21.69 16.02
CA LEU A 217 22.90 20.39 16.65
C LEU A 217 21.52 20.34 17.30
N GLU A 218 21.20 21.32 18.16
CA GLU A 218 19.90 21.43 18.80
C GLU A 218 18.76 21.44 17.79
N ARG A 219 18.84 22.30 16.77
CA ARG A 219 17.83 22.39 15.73
C ARG A 219 17.66 21.07 15.00
N ARG A 220 18.77 20.41 14.63
CA ARG A 220 18.71 19.15 13.88
C ARG A 220 18.13 17.99 14.70
N LEU A 221 18.46 17.91 15.99
CA LEU A 221 17.86 16.94 16.89
C LEU A 221 16.36 17.18 17.10
N HIS A 222 15.96 18.45 17.19
CA HIS A 222 14.54 18.81 17.27
C HIS A 222 13.77 18.42 16.00
N GLU A 223 14.30 18.73 14.81
CA GLU A 223 13.71 18.33 13.53
C GLU A 223 13.54 16.82 13.45
N LEU A 224 14.58 16.04 13.81
CA LEU A 224 14.53 14.58 13.81
C LEU A 224 13.47 14.04 14.79
N ALA A 225 13.28 14.69 15.95
CA ALA A 225 12.24 14.29 16.90
C ALA A 225 10.82 14.54 16.37
N LEU A 226 10.62 15.50 15.47
CA LEU A 226 9.33 15.73 14.83
C LEU A 226 8.98 14.63 13.80
N HIS A 227 9.97 13.98 13.19
CA HIS A 227 9.74 12.91 12.22
C HIS A 227 9.02 11.70 12.82
N THR A 228 9.19 11.41 14.11
CA THR A 228 8.51 10.30 14.81
C THR A 228 7.09 10.64 15.26
N LYS A 229 6.70 11.90 15.21
CA LYS A 229 5.34 12.36 15.60
C LYS A 229 4.40 12.17 14.43
N LEU A 230 3.86 10.96 14.30
CA LEU A 230 2.91 10.61 13.25
C LEU A 230 1.52 11.19 13.53
N VAL A 231 0.86 11.65 12.47
CA VAL A 231 -0.50 12.15 12.47
C VAL A 231 -1.32 11.38 11.44
N ALA A 232 -2.40 10.73 11.89
CA ALA A 232 -3.38 10.14 10.99
C ALA A 232 -4.28 11.24 10.41
N VAL A 233 -4.34 11.34 9.10
CA VAL A 233 -5.34 12.18 8.42
C VAL A 233 -6.68 11.42 8.44
N PRO A 234 -7.82 12.07 8.73
CA PRO A 234 -9.11 11.41 8.71
C PRO A 234 -9.36 10.72 7.37
N GLY A 235 -9.71 9.42 7.42
CA GLY A 235 -9.96 8.62 6.24
C GLY A 235 -11.10 9.17 5.37
N VAL A 236 -10.90 9.19 4.06
CA VAL A 236 -11.89 9.67 3.08
C VAL A 236 -12.48 8.47 2.34
N ILE A 237 -13.80 8.32 2.41
CA ILE A 237 -14.51 7.33 1.59
C ILE A 237 -14.54 7.82 0.14
N ARG A 238 -13.95 7.05 -0.76
CA ARG A 238 -13.84 7.38 -2.18
C ARG A 238 -14.92 6.73 -3.02
N SER A 239 -15.33 5.52 -2.66
CA SER A 239 -16.37 4.78 -3.36
C SER A 239 -17.04 3.78 -2.44
N ALA A 240 -18.19 3.26 -2.89
CA ALA A 240 -18.88 2.13 -2.30
C ALA A 240 -19.34 1.17 -3.41
N ALA A 241 -19.39 -0.12 -3.11
CA ALA A 241 -19.95 -1.14 -3.99
C ALA A 241 -20.82 -2.09 -3.19
N LEU A 242 -21.96 -2.45 -3.74
CA LEU A 242 -22.76 -3.56 -3.24
C LEU A 242 -22.21 -4.85 -3.83
N ILE A 243 -21.80 -5.79 -2.99
CA ILE A 243 -21.37 -7.13 -3.39
C ILE A 243 -22.55 -8.07 -3.19
N VAL A 244 -22.99 -8.70 -4.27
CA VAL A 244 -24.11 -9.65 -4.26
C VAL A 244 -23.59 -11.05 -4.54
N PRO A 245 -23.74 -12.01 -3.61
CA PRO A 245 -23.44 -13.40 -3.90
C PRO A 245 -24.32 -13.94 -5.03
N SER A 246 -23.72 -14.64 -5.99
CA SER A 246 -24.45 -15.21 -7.13
C SER A 246 -25.56 -16.17 -6.74
N ARG A 247 -25.44 -16.83 -5.59
CA ARG A 247 -26.50 -17.72 -5.03
C ARG A 247 -27.79 -16.97 -4.69
N LEU A 248 -27.70 -15.73 -4.20
CA LEU A 248 -28.90 -14.92 -3.92
C LEU A 248 -29.60 -14.53 -5.22
N ILE A 249 -28.86 -14.22 -6.26
CA ILE A 249 -29.40 -13.91 -7.59
C ILE A 249 -30.12 -15.13 -8.17
N ALA A 250 -29.53 -16.31 -8.06
CA ALA A 250 -30.14 -17.57 -8.51
C ALA A 250 -31.44 -17.92 -7.74
N ALA A 251 -31.44 -17.70 -6.43
CA ALA A 251 -32.60 -17.96 -5.58
C ALA A 251 -33.79 -17.05 -5.92
N GLU A 252 -33.56 -15.75 -6.15
CA GLU A 252 -34.65 -14.80 -6.51
C GLU A 252 -35.11 -14.97 -7.98
N SER A 253 -34.26 -15.43 -8.88
CA SER A 253 -34.63 -15.66 -10.29
C SER A 253 -35.35 -16.98 -10.53
N GLY A 254 -35.51 -17.82 -9.50
CA GLY A 254 -36.14 -19.16 -9.63
C GLY A 254 -35.31 -20.13 -10.48
N GLN A 255 -34.08 -19.79 -10.85
CA GLN A 255 -33.16 -20.66 -11.52
C GLN A 255 -32.32 -21.39 -10.47
N GLU A 256 -32.62 -22.66 -10.27
CA GLU A 256 -31.84 -23.50 -9.37
C GLU A 256 -30.34 -23.45 -9.74
N ALA A 257 -29.47 -23.39 -8.72
CA ALA A 257 -28.03 -23.20 -8.72
C ALA A 257 -27.20 -24.25 -9.53
N GLN A 258 -27.80 -24.97 -10.46
CA GLN A 258 -27.13 -26.02 -11.23
C GLN A 258 -26.24 -25.51 -12.39
N ALA A 259 -26.44 -24.27 -12.88
CA ALA A 259 -25.67 -23.77 -14.02
C ALA A 259 -24.30 -23.21 -13.63
N GLY A 260 -24.18 -22.54 -12.48
CA GLY A 260 -22.92 -21.93 -12.03
C GLY A 260 -21.85 -22.95 -11.64
N THR A 261 -22.25 -24.00 -10.93
CA THR A 261 -21.34 -25.06 -10.46
C THR A 261 -20.72 -25.84 -11.62
N ARG A 262 -21.50 -26.14 -12.66
CA ARG A 262 -21.01 -26.87 -13.85
C ARG A 262 -20.07 -26.01 -14.70
N ALA A 263 -20.32 -24.72 -14.84
CA ALA A 263 -19.45 -23.80 -15.60
C ALA A 263 -18.09 -23.59 -14.89
N THR A 264 -18.12 -23.48 -13.57
CA THR A 264 -16.89 -23.34 -12.75
C THR A 264 -16.05 -24.61 -12.76
N GLU A 265 -16.72 -25.79 -12.62
CA GLU A 265 -16.06 -27.10 -12.71
C GLU A 265 -15.41 -27.36 -14.09
N GLU A 266 -16.07 -26.94 -15.15
CA GLU A 266 -15.52 -27.09 -16.50
C GLU A 266 -14.33 -26.15 -16.76
N VAL A 267 -14.39 -24.90 -16.25
CA VAL A 267 -13.28 -23.95 -16.36
C VAL A 267 -12.09 -24.43 -15.53
N GLU A 268 -12.32 -24.86 -14.29
CA GLU A 268 -11.30 -25.42 -13.40
C GLU A 268 -10.63 -26.67 -14.01
N ARG A 269 -11.45 -27.60 -14.54
CA ARG A 269 -10.94 -28.77 -15.23
C ARG A 269 -10.07 -28.42 -16.44
N ARG A 270 -10.47 -27.43 -17.24
CA ARG A 270 -9.68 -26.94 -18.38
C ARG A 270 -8.40 -26.26 -17.96
N ALA A 271 -8.41 -25.51 -16.86
CA ALA A 271 -7.21 -24.88 -16.31
C ALA A 271 -6.21 -25.93 -15.83
N VAL A 272 -6.66 -26.92 -15.03
CA VAL A 272 -5.83 -28.04 -14.59
C VAL A 272 -5.26 -28.82 -15.79
N GLU A 273 -6.10 -29.13 -16.80
CA GLU A 273 -5.66 -29.84 -18.00
C GLU A 273 -4.60 -29.06 -18.81
N ALA A 274 -4.76 -27.73 -18.93
CA ALA A 274 -3.79 -26.85 -19.57
C ALA A 274 -2.43 -26.85 -18.86
N VAL A 275 -2.44 -26.80 -17.52
CA VAL A 275 -1.23 -26.86 -16.71
C VAL A 275 -0.56 -28.23 -16.82
N LEU A 276 -1.32 -29.33 -16.79
CA LEU A 276 -0.79 -30.67 -16.97
C LEU A 276 -0.12 -30.86 -18.36
N VAL A 277 -0.69 -30.28 -19.41
CA VAL A 277 -0.10 -30.27 -20.76
C VAL A 277 1.19 -29.44 -20.79
N ALA A 278 1.18 -28.24 -20.18
CA ALA A 278 2.36 -27.38 -20.14
C ALA A 278 3.52 -28.00 -19.38
N GLU A 279 3.27 -28.61 -18.22
CA GLU A 279 4.29 -29.30 -17.42
C GLU A 279 4.90 -30.50 -18.17
N ARG A 280 4.09 -31.28 -18.88
CA ARG A 280 4.60 -32.38 -19.75
C ARG A 280 5.43 -31.86 -20.91
N ALA A 281 5.05 -30.72 -21.49
CA ALA A 281 5.80 -30.10 -22.60
C ALA A 281 7.21 -29.66 -22.22
N ILE A 282 7.44 -29.34 -20.96
CA ILE A 282 8.78 -29.00 -20.41
C ILE A 282 9.50 -30.20 -19.79
N GLY A 283 9.04 -31.43 -20.04
CA GLY A 283 9.70 -32.67 -19.62
C GLY A 283 9.42 -33.10 -18.18
N ARG A 284 8.42 -32.54 -17.53
CA ARG A 284 8.04 -32.91 -16.15
C ARG A 284 6.91 -33.94 -16.11
N ASN A 285 6.77 -34.60 -14.97
CA ASN A 285 5.71 -35.58 -14.74
C ASN A 285 4.67 -35.02 -13.73
N PRO A 286 3.62 -34.33 -14.22
CA PRO A 286 2.59 -33.77 -13.36
C PRO A 286 1.54 -34.79 -12.98
N VAL A 287 1.10 -34.73 -11.72
CA VAL A 287 0.03 -35.55 -11.15
C VAL A 287 -1.03 -34.62 -10.55
N ASP A 288 -2.25 -34.73 -11.05
CA ASP A 288 -3.43 -34.08 -10.49
C ASP A 288 -3.75 -34.67 -9.11
N ARG A 289 -4.19 -33.83 -8.19
CA ARG A 289 -4.54 -34.20 -6.83
C ARG A 289 -6.05 -34.05 -6.59
N PRO A 290 -6.65 -34.91 -5.73
CA PRO A 290 -8.05 -34.76 -5.38
C PRO A 290 -8.33 -33.43 -4.69
N ARG A 291 -9.47 -32.81 -4.96
CA ARG A 291 -9.96 -31.52 -4.45
C ARG A 291 -9.93 -31.32 -2.92
N ASN A 292 -9.70 -32.36 -2.13
CA ASN A 292 -9.64 -32.31 -0.66
C ASN A 292 -8.21 -32.17 -0.11
N ASN A 293 -7.22 -31.85 -0.93
CA ASN A 293 -5.84 -31.71 -0.49
C ASN A 293 -5.54 -30.23 -0.17
N PRO A 294 -5.33 -29.84 1.10
CA PRO A 294 -4.99 -28.46 1.43
C PRO A 294 -3.57 -28.14 0.98
N GLY A 295 -3.42 -27.18 0.07
CA GLY A 295 -2.14 -26.55 -0.19
C GLY A 295 -1.58 -26.62 -1.61
N TYR A 296 -2.08 -27.47 -2.53
CA TYR A 296 -1.74 -27.42 -3.95
C TYR A 296 -2.63 -28.35 -4.79
N ASP A 297 -2.84 -28.02 -6.08
CA ASP A 297 -3.71 -28.75 -6.99
C ASP A 297 -2.91 -29.78 -7.82
N ILE A 298 -1.70 -29.45 -8.23
CA ILE A 298 -0.85 -30.30 -9.06
C ILE A 298 0.53 -30.48 -8.43
N ARG A 299 0.99 -31.74 -8.39
CA ARG A 299 2.37 -32.06 -8.05
C ARG A 299 3.12 -32.48 -9.31
N SER A 300 4.14 -31.73 -9.70
CA SER A 300 4.97 -32.05 -10.86
C SER A 300 6.39 -32.44 -10.45
N THR A 301 6.97 -33.46 -11.08
CA THR A 301 8.32 -33.95 -10.78
C THR A 301 9.19 -33.81 -12.01
N ASP A 302 10.39 -33.23 -11.90
CA ASP A 302 11.35 -33.13 -12.99
C ASP A 302 12.24 -34.40 -13.12
N ASP A 303 13.08 -34.43 -14.16
CA ASP A 303 13.98 -35.55 -14.44
C ASP A 303 15.06 -35.76 -13.36
N GLU A 304 15.31 -34.75 -12.52
CA GLU A 304 16.24 -34.83 -11.38
C GLU A 304 15.54 -35.26 -10.08
N GLY A 305 14.23 -35.56 -10.14
CA GLY A 305 13.43 -36.01 -9.00
C GLY A 305 12.98 -34.86 -8.07
N ARG A 306 13.15 -33.60 -8.47
CA ARG A 306 12.68 -32.43 -7.68
C ARG A 306 11.17 -32.25 -7.87
N ILE A 307 10.49 -31.96 -6.78
CA ILE A 307 9.03 -31.81 -6.74
C ILE A 307 8.66 -30.32 -6.81
N HIS A 308 7.75 -29.98 -7.72
CA HIS A 308 7.15 -28.67 -7.86
C HIS A 308 5.67 -28.77 -7.51
N TYR A 309 5.20 -27.87 -6.62
CA TYR A 309 3.81 -27.77 -6.23
C TYR A 309 3.20 -26.57 -6.95
N ILE A 310 2.04 -26.77 -7.57
CA ILE A 310 1.32 -25.77 -8.39
C ILE A 310 -0.09 -25.67 -7.85
N GLU A 311 -0.51 -24.46 -7.54
CA GLU A 311 -1.84 -24.03 -7.06
C GLU A 311 -2.60 -23.29 -8.16
#